data_26271b2ea41e5674f88340d464eed74c
#
_entry.id   26271b2ea41e5674f88340d464eed74c
#
_cell.length_a   1.000
_cell.length_b   1.000
_cell.length_c   1.000
_cell.angle_alpha   90.00
_cell.angle_beta   90.00
_cell.angle_gamma   90.00
#
_symmetry.space_group_name_H-M   'P 1'
#
loop_
_entity.id
_entity.type
_entity.pdbx_description
1 polymer ?
#
loop_
_entity_poly.entity_id
_entity_poly.type
_entity_poly.pdbx_seq_one_letter_code
_entity_poly.pdbx_strand_id
1 'polypeptide(L)'
;MGENGAGKTTLAKQLNGLLRPSLGRVTVDGDDTTKKSVAQLSRKVGIVFQNPDHLLFSETVREEVGFALKNFGFEPGVVVKQVERTLEALDLAHYAETSPFLLSGGERKRVALAAVLAWEPDYLILDEPTIGQDYQQKERLRNFILQLNSQGKAVVMVTHDVEFVAECNPKVVLMSKGRIVAQGQADEILSDDGLIEKASLVKPQMAKLFSQLGEFGFPRDVVDVHRAKMLLEQKLSEAKVSVAQSS
;
A
#
# COMPACT_ATOMS: atom_id res chain seq x y z
N MET A 1 -2.08 -8.87 -4.10
CA MET A 1 -1.11 -9.57 -3.23
C MET A 1 -0.77 -10.96 -3.74
N GLY A 2 0.21 -11.69 -3.15
CA GLY A 2 0.66 -13.03 -3.55
C GLY A 2 2.13 -13.27 -3.21
N GLU A 3 2.61 -14.48 -3.42
CA GLU A 3 4.00 -14.89 -3.19
C GLU A 3 5.03 -14.09 -4.01
N ASN A 4 6.31 -14.21 -3.63
CA ASN A 4 7.39 -13.65 -4.43
C ASN A 4 7.45 -14.37 -5.79
N GLY A 5 7.62 -13.60 -6.88
CA GLY A 5 7.59 -14.16 -8.24
C GLY A 5 6.19 -14.34 -8.84
N ALA A 6 5.09 -14.05 -8.13
CA ALA A 6 3.73 -14.16 -8.66
C ALA A 6 3.39 -13.18 -9.81
N GLY A 7 4.28 -12.24 -10.15
CA GLY A 7 4.07 -11.27 -11.24
C GLY A 7 3.48 -9.92 -10.81
N LYS A 8 3.33 -9.66 -9.51
CA LYS A 8 2.72 -8.44 -8.96
C LYS A 8 3.37 -7.14 -9.45
N THR A 9 4.68 -6.99 -9.25
CA THR A 9 5.46 -5.83 -9.70
C THR A 9 5.45 -5.70 -11.22
N THR A 10 5.45 -6.81 -11.96
CA THR A 10 5.31 -6.82 -13.42
C THR A 10 3.98 -6.22 -13.86
N LEU A 11 2.86 -6.63 -13.22
CA LEU A 11 1.54 -6.07 -13.47
C LEU A 11 1.49 -4.57 -13.12
N ALA A 12 2.02 -4.19 -11.95
CA ALA A 12 2.07 -2.81 -11.50
C ALA A 12 2.83 -1.90 -12.49
N LYS A 13 3.97 -2.34 -13.01
CA LYS A 13 4.77 -1.60 -14.00
C LYS A 13 4.09 -1.42 -15.36
N GLN A 14 3.05 -2.19 -15.66
CA GLN A 14 2.27 -1.98 -16.89
C GLN A 14 1.30 -0.81 -16.77
N LEU A 15 0.86 -0.46 -15.55
CA LEU A 15 -0.07 0.65 -15.31
C LEU A 15 0.56 2.02 -15.60
N ASN A 16 1.86 2.18 -15.36
CA ASN A 16 2.59 3.42 -15.68
C ASN A 16 3.42 3.34 -16.97
N GLY A 17 3.27 2.25 -17.75
CA GLY A 17 3.93 2.07 -19.04
C GLY A 17 5.41 1.69 -18.98
N LEU A 18 6.00 1.44 -17.81
CA LEU A 18 7.38 0.94 -17.67
C LEU A 18 7.56 -0.44 -18.29
N LEU A 19 6.49 -1.24 -18.31
CA LEU A 19 6.41 -2.48 -19.06
C LEU A 19 5.19 -2.43 -19.98
N ARG A 20 5.31 -3.05 -21.14
CA ARG A 20 4.19 -3.19 -22.10
C ARG A 20 3.71 -4.64 -22.11
N PRO A 21 2.38 -4.88 -22.17
CA PRO A 21 1.87 -6.23 -22.34
C PRO A 21 2.30 -6.81 -23.69
N SER A 22 2.71 -8.07 -23.72
CA SER A 22 3.00 -8.80 -24.97
C SER A 22 1.72 -9.26 -25.68
N LEU A 23 0.67 -9.49 -24.92
CA LEU A 23 -0.68 -9.85 -25.40
C LEU A 23 -1.73 -9.10 -24.56
N GLY A 24 -2.88 -8.82 -25.16
CA GLY A 24 -3.93 -8.06 -24.51
C GLY A 24 -3.66 -6.56 -24.46
N ARG A 25 -4.33 -5.84 -23.56
CA ARG A 25 -4.17 -4.40 -23.37
C ARG A 25 -4.34 -4.02 -21.88
N VAL A 26 -3.67 -2.96 -21.50
CA VAL A 26 -3.85 -2.29 -20.20
C VAL A 26 -4.34 -0.88 -20.45
N THR A 27 -5.36 -0.45 -19.71
CA THR A 27 -5.93 0.90 -19.83
C THR A 27 -5.92 1.59 -18.47
N VAL A 28 -5.66 2.90 -18.48
CA VAL A 28 -5.78 3.80 -17.32
C VAL A 28 -6.70 4.94 -17.73
N ASP A 29 -7.83 5.11 -17.05
CA ASP A 29 -8.90 6.07 -17.41
C ASP A 29 -9.35 5.97 -18.88
N GLY A 30 -9.41 4.75 -19.41
CA GLY A 30 -9.77 4.49 -20.81
C GLY A 30 -8.61 4.67 -21.82
N ASP A 31 -7.50 5.28 -21.43
CA ASP A 31 -6.30 5.43 -22.25
C ASP A 31 -5.50 4.12 -22.31
N ASP A 32 -5.23 3.61 -23.49
CA ASP A 32 -4.37 2.45 -23.70
C ASP A 32 -2.90 2.81 -23.39
N THR A 33 -2.30 2.11 -22.43
CA THR A 33 -0.93 2.40 -21.96
C THR A 33 0.12 2.19 -23.04
N THR A 34 -0.16 1.37 -24.06
CA THR A 34 0.78 1.15 -25.19
C THR A 34 0.85 2.35 -26.13
N LYS A 35 -0.18 3.22 -26.13
CA LYS A 35 -0.29 4.41 -26.99
C LYS A 35 0.20 5.70 -26.31
N LYS A 36 0.61 5.62 -25.04
CA LYS A 36 1.11 6.75 -24.26
C LYS A 36 2.57 6.54 -23.92
N SER A 37 3.31 7.65 -23.77
CA SER A 37 4.67 7.60 -23.21
C SER A 37 4.62 7.39 -21.69
N VAL A 38 5.72 6.87 -21.12
CA VAL A 38 5.88 6.75 -19.65
C VAL A 38 5.67 8.12 -18.99
N ALA A 39 6.23 9.19 -19.55
CA ALA A 39 6.08 10.55 -19.04
C ALA A 39 4.62 11.03 -18.99
N GLN A 40 3.78 10.64 -19.98
CA GLN A 40 2.36 10.96 -19.97
C GLN A 40 1.59 10.17 -18.93
N LEU A 41 1.89 8.88 -18.79
CA LEU A 41 1.25 8.00 -17.80
C LEU A 41 1.67 8.36 -16.37
N SER A 42 2.94 8.71 -16.15
CA SER A 42 3.47 9.09 -14.84
C SER A 42 2.82 10.34 -14.25
N ARG A 43 2.21 11.20 -15.08
CA ARG A 43 1.40 12.33 -14.57
C ARG A 43 0.20 11.87 -13.76
N LYS A 44 -0.39 10.72 -14.13
CA LYS A 44 -1.56 10.13 -13.45
C LYS A 44 -1.18 9.04 -12.46
N VAL A 45 -0.17 8.22 -12.79
CA VAL A 45 0.22 7.01 -12.06
C VAL A 45 1.61 7.17 -11.49
N GLY A 46 1.69 7.51 -10.21
CA GLY A 46 2.95 7.50 -9.45
C GLY A 46 3.28 6.09 -8.98
N ILE A 47 4.55 5.72 -9.00
CA ILE A 47 5.03 4.44 -8.46
C ILE A 47 6.21 4.66 -7.50
N VAL A 48 6.10 4.10 -6.31
CA VAL A 48 7.19 4.02 -5.32
C VAL A 48 7.68 2.59 -5.27
N PHE A 49 8.95 2.38 -5.62
CA PHE A 49 9.56 1.06 -5.65
C PHE A 49 9.96 0.57 -4.27
N GLN A 50 10.06 -0.74 -4.10
CA GLN A 50 10.49 -1.39 -2.86
C GLN A 50 11.84 -0.85 -2.35
N ASN A 51 12.83 -0.68 -3.25
CA ASN A 51 14.11 -0.08 -2.90
C ASN A 51 14.12 1.41 -3.31
N PRO A 52 14.19 2.35 -2.34
CA PRO A 52 14.21 3.78 -2.63
C PRO A 52 15.42 4.21 -3.45
N ASP A 53 16.56 3.50 -3.34
CA ASP A 53 17.80 3.83 -4.07
C ASP A 53 17.63 3.72 -5.60
N HIS A 54 16.57 3.06 -6.07
CA HIS A 54 16.23 3.03 -7.51
C HIS A 54 15.54 4.30 -8.02
N LEU A 55 15.12 5.19 -7.11
CA LEU A 55 14.43 6.44 -7.44
C LEU A 55 15.30 7.65 -7.16
N LEU A 56 16.16 7.60 -6.14
CA LEU A 56 16.91 8.75 -5.64
C LEU A 56 18.19 8.96 -6.44
N PHE A 57 18.43 10.21 -6.88
CA PHE A 57 19.61 10.56 -7.68
C PHE A 57 20.05 12.02 -7.54
N SER A 58 19.25 12.88 -6.90
CA SER A 58 19.56 14.31 -6.74
C SER A 58 20.56 14.57 -5.62
N GLU A 59 21.19 15.76 -5.63
CA GLU A 59 22.15 16.16 -4.62
C GLU A 59 21.48 16.48 -3.28
N THR A 60 20.23 17.02 -3.31
CA THR A 60 19.45 17.37 -2.12
C THR A 60 18.06 16.77 -2.14
N VAL A 61 17.46 16.61 -0.95
CA VAL A 61 16.07 16.16 -0.79
C VAL A 61 15.10 17.12 -1.48
N ARG A 62 15.34 18.43 -1.38
CA ARG A 62 14.55 19.47 -2.06
C ARG A 62 14.52 19.29 -3.57
N GLU A 63 15.68 19.05 -4.15
CA GLU A 63 15.81 18.83 -5.61
C GLU A 63 15.12 17.54 -6.04
N GLU A 64 15.29 16.47 -5.27
CA GLU A 64 14.66 15.19 -5.52
C GLU A 64 13.13 15.31 -5.57
N VAL A 65 12.53 15.93 -4.56
CA VAL A 65 11.08 16.15 -4.48
C VAL A 65 10.57 17.08 -5.57
N GLY A 66 11.38 18.09 -5.97
CA GLY A 66 11.03 19.04 -7.01
C GLY A 66 11.25 18.54 -8.45
N PHE A 67 11.98 17.46 -8.63
CA PHE A 67 12.43 17.00 -9.95
C PHE A 67 11.27 16.73 -10.92
N ALA A 68 10.30 15.91 -10.49
CA ALA A 68 9.17 15.56 -11.35
C ALA A 68 8.29 16.79 -11.68
N LEU A 69 8.07 17.68 -10.72
CA LEU A 69 7.30 18.91 -10.93
C LEU A 69 7.92 19.78 -12.02
N LYS A 70 9.27 19.97 -11.99
CA LYS A 70 10.02 20.73 -13.00
C LYS A 70 9.88 20.09 -14.39
N ASN A 71 10.05 18.77 -14.47
CA ASN A 71 9.95 18.02 -15.73
C ASN A 71 8.51 17.98 -16.30
N PHE A 72 7.50 18.07 -15.44
CA PHE A 72 6.12 18.19 -15.87
C PHE A 72 5.74 19.61 -16.30
N GLY A 73 6.64 20.59 -16.15
CA GLY A 73 6.44 21.96 -16.58
C GLY A 73 5.59 22.79 -15.64
N PHE A 74 5.61 22.48 -14.34
CA PHE A 74 4.96 23.35 -13.34
C PHE A 74 5.72 24.68 -13.23
N GLU A 75 4.99 25.78 -13.00
CA GLU A 75 5.55 27.10 -12.77
C GLU A 75 6.50 27.11 -11.56
N PRO A 76 7.64 27.82 -11.60
CA PRO A 76 8.64 27.79 -10.53
C PRO A 76 8.08 28.08 -9.14
N GLY A 77 7.16 29.03 -9.01
CA GLY A 77 6.51 29.37 -7.73
C GLY A 77 5.62 28.23 -7.20
N VAL A 78 4.98 27.47 -8.10
CA VAL A 78 4.19 26.28 -7.74
C VAL A 78 5.12 25.16 -7.28
N VAL A 79 6.25 24.96 -7.97
CA VAL A 79 7.25 23.95 -7.60
C VAL A 79 7.74 24.18 -6.18
N VAL A 80 8.18 25.41 -5.85
CA VAL A 80 8.67 25.75 -4.50
C VAL A 80 7.60 25.45 -3.43
N LYS A 81 6.40 25.95 -3.62
CA LYS A 81 5.29 25.76 -2.68
C LYS A 81 4.92 24.30 -2.47
N GLN A 82 4.88 23.53 -3.55
CA GLN A 82 4.51 22.11 -3.51
C GLN A 82 5.59 21.25 -2.85
N VAL A 83 6.87 21.56 -3.11
CA VAL A 83 8.00 20.91 -2.44
C VAL A 83 7.96 21.17 -0.94
N GLU A 84 7.82 22.43 -0.51
CA GLU A 84 7.76 22.77 0.92
C GLU A 84 6.60 22.04 1.62
N ARG A 85 5.40 22.13 1.06
CA ARG A 85 4.22 21.44 1.59
C ARG A 85 4.43 19.92 1.73
N THR A 86 5.06 19.31 0.71
CA THR A 86 5.29 17.86 0.72
C THR A 86 6.34 17.46 1.76
N LEU A 87 7.42 18.24 1.87
CA LEU A 87 8.46 18.02 2.88
C LEU A 87 7.92 18.16 4.31
N GLU A 88 7.07 19.15 4.57
CA GLU A 88 6.40 19.32 5.86
C GLU A 88 5.46 18.14 6.16
N ALA A 89 4.62 17.75 5.21
CA ALA A 89 3.65 16.66 5.38
C ALA A 89 4.30 15.30 5.71
N LEU A 90 5.53 15.08 5.26
CA LEU A 90 6.29 13.83 5.47
C LEU A 90 7.41 13.95 6.51
N ASP A 91 7.44 15.05 7.27
CA ASP A 91 8.47 15.32 8.30
C ASP A 91 9.91 15.23 7.72
N LEU A 92 10.11 15.93 6.59
CA LEU A 92 11.39 15.97 5.86
C LEU A 92 11.96 17.39 5.71
N ALA A 93 11.25 18.42 6.21
CA ALA A 93 11.64 19.81 6.02
C ALA A 93 13.06 20.12 6.54
N HIS A 94 13.45 19.50 7.66
CA HIS A 94 14.77 19.66 8.26
C HIS A 94 15.89 18.98 7.48
N TYR A 95 15.57 18.09 6.53
CA TYR A 95 16.51 17.45 5.62
C TYR A 95 16.55 18.08 4.22
N ALA A 96 15.83 19.18 3.99
CA ALA A 96 15.64 19.75 2.65
C ALA A 96 16.95 19.93 1.86
N GLU A 97 18.01 20.43 2.53
CA GLU A 97 19.33 20.69 1.94
C GLU A 97 20.32 19.52 2.12
N THR A 98 19.88 18.41 2.71
CA THR A 98 20.71 17.22 2.94
C THR A 98 20.65 16.30 1.72
N SER A 99 21.77 15.62 1.42
CA SER A 99 21.77 14.59 0.38
C SER A 99 20.91 13.39 0.80
N PRO A 100 20.03 12.89 -0.09
CA PRO A 100 19.24 11.69 0.20
C PRO A 100 20.10 10.49 0.62
N PHE A 101 21.31 10.39 0.11
CA PHE A 101 22.20 9.27 0.38
C PHE A 101 22.83 9.28 1.78
N LEU A 102 22.76 10.39 2.51
CA LEU A 102 23.19 10.51 3.89
C LEU A 102 22.11 10.13 4.90
N LEU A 103 20.89 9.88 4.42
CA LEU A 103 19.73 9.57 5.24
C LEU A 103 19.66 8.08 5.59
N SER A 104 18.98 7.76 6.69
CA SER A 104 18.63 6.37 7.04
C SER A 104 17.72 5.74 6.00
N GLY A 105 17.63 4.40 5.97
CA GLY A 105 16.75 3.69 5.03
C GLY A 105 15.28 4.09 5.13
N GLY A 106 14.79 4.36 6.36
CA GLY A 106 13.42 4.84 6.59
C GLY A 106 13.19 6.26 6.06
N GLU A 107 14.15 7.16 6.25
CA GLU A 107 14.10 8.52 5.70
C GLU A 107 14.18 8.52 4.18
N ARG A 108 15.07 7.73 3.57
CA ARG A 108 15.10 7.55 2.11
C ARG A 108 13.77 7.06 1.54
N LYS A 109 13.09 6.13 2.22
CA LYS A 109 11.73 5.70 1.79
C LYS A 109 10.73 6.86 1.83
N ARG A 110 10.78 7.71 2.87
CA ARG A 110 9.93 8.91 2.93
C ARG A 110 10.27 9.91 1.82
N VAL A 111 11.57 10.11 1.50
CA VAL A 111 11.98 10.98 0.38
C VAL A 111 11.48 10.43 -0.95
N ALA A 112 11.63 9.12 -1.21
CA ALA A 112 11.09 8.49 -2.42
C ALA A 112 9.56 8.64 -2.53
N LEU A 113 8.85 8.52 -1.41
CA LEU A 113 7.41 8.78 -1.35
C LEU A 113 7.10 10.26 -1.62
N ALA A 114 7.84 11.19 -1.00
CA ALA A 114 7.70 12.63 -1.22
C ALA A 114 7.91 13.01 -2.67
N ALA A 115 8.96 12.47 -3.30
CA ALA A 115 9.27 12.70 -4.71
C ALA A 115 8.13 12.31 -5.65
N VAL A 116 7.38 11.24 -5.30
CA VAL A 116 6.21 10.80 -6.09
C VAL A 116 4.95 11.59 -5.73
N LEU A 117 4.75 11.95 -4.48
CA LEU A 117 3.53 12.66 -4.05
C LEU A 117 3.49 14.14 -4.42
N ALA A 118 4.65 14.75 -4.66
CA ALA A 118 4.77 16.18 -4.90
C ALA A 118 3.89 16.69 -6.05
N TRP A 119 3.65 15.89 -7.08
CA TRP A 119 2.74 16.25 -8.18
C TRP A 119 1.31 15.73 -8.03
N GLU A 120 0.96 15.16 -6.88
CA GLU A 120 -0.39 14.70 -6.51
C GLU A 120 -1.02 13.74 -7.53
N PRO A 121 -0.39 12.60 -7.88
CA PRO A 121 -0.95 11.66 -8.84
C PRO A 121 -2.34 11.17 -8.44
N ASP A 122 -3.18 10.80 -9.42
CA ASP A 122 -4.50 10.24 -9.15
C ASP A 122 -4.42 8.79 -8.65
N TYR A 123 -3.41 8.05 -9.12
CA TYR A 123 -3.12 6.67 -8.76
C TYR A 123 -1.72 6.57 -8.16
N LEU A 124 -1.63 6.04 -6.95
CA LEU A 124 -0.35 5.78 -6.29
C LEU A 124 -0.13 4.28 -6.19
N ILE A 125 0.96 3.79 -6.77
CA ILE A 125 1.39 2.40 -6.64
C ILE A 125 2.52 2.33 -5.61
N LEU A 126 2.34 1.49 -4.59
CA LEU A 126 3.33 1.21 -3.55
C LEU A 126 3.80 -0.23 -3.68
N ASP A 127 5.06 -0.44 -4.06
CA ASP A 127 5.63 -1.79 -4.21
C ASP A 127 6.37 -2.20 -2.94
N GLU A 128 5.79 -3.19 -2.22
CA GLU A 128 6.29 -3.74 -0.95
C GLU A 128 6.62 -2.66 0.11
N PRO A 129 5.69 -1.74 0.43
CA PRO A 129 5.99 -0.58 1.26
C PRO A 129 6.26 -0.93 2.73
N THR A 130 5.81 -2.11 3.20
CA THR A 130 5.93 -2.53 4.60
C THR A 130 7.25 -3.22 4.96
N ILE A 131 8.06 -3.58 3.95
CA ILE A 131 9.34 -4.28 4.19
C ILE A 131 10.30 -3.41 5.01
N GLY A 132 10.79 -3.99 6.12
CA GLY A 132 11.73 -3.32 7.03
C GLY A 132 11.10 -2.19 7.86
N GLN A 133 9.77 -2.14 7.94
CA GLN A 133 9.04 -1.21 8.80
C GLN A 133 8.60 -1.89 10.11
N ASP A 134 8.77 -1.17 11.22
CA ASP A 134 8.19 -1.55 12.51
C ASP A 134 6.67 -1.28 12.55
N TYR A 135 6.03 -1.66 13.67
CA TYR A 135 4.60 -1.49 13.85
C TYR A 135 4.15 -0.03 13.74
N GLN A 136 4.88 0.90 14.36
CA GLN A 136 4.51 2.33 14.33
C GLN A 136 4.61 2.91 12.92
N GLN A 137 5.62 2.50 12.16
CA GLN A 137 5.80 2.92 10.77
C GLN A 137 4.69 2.36 9.88
N LYS A 138 4.29 1.10 10.08
CA LYS A 138 3.15 0.49 9.36
C LYS A 138 1.84 1.22 9.69
N GLU A 139 1.61 1.58 10.95
CA GLU A 139 0.42 2.32 11.35
C GLU A 139 0.37 3.72 10.72
N ARG A 140 1.51 4.44 10.66
CA ARG A 140 1.62 5.71 9.94
C ARG A 140 1.33 5.53 8.44
N LEU A 141 1.86 4.49 7.82
CA LEU A 141 1.59 4.17 6.41
C LEU A 141 0.10 3.88 6.18
N ARG A 142 -0.55 3.11 7.05
CA ARG A 142 -1.98 2.85 6.99
C ARG A 142 -2.79 4.14 7.04
N ASN A 143 -2.51 5.00 8.03
CA ASN A 143 -3.22 6.28 8.19
C ASN A 143 -3.00 7.19 6.98
N PHE A 144 -1.81 7.20 6.42
CA PHE A 144 -1.49 7.93 5.20
C PHE A 144 -2.29 7.41 3.99
N ILE A 145 -2.39 6.10 3.79
CA ILE A 145 -3.22 5.50 2.72
C ILE A 145 -4.68 5.89 2.88
N LEU A 146 -5.22 5.83 4.10
CA LEU A 146 -6.61 6.23 4.38
C LEU A 146 -6.84 7.71 4.08
N GLN A 147 -5.89 8.57 4.41
CA GLN A 147 -5.95 10.01 4.08
C GLN A 147 -5.97 10.24 2.57
N LEU A 148 -5.11 9.58 1.78
CA LEU A 148 -5.13 9.67 0.32
C LEU A 148 -6.47 9.21 -0.26
N ASN A 149 -7.01 8.10 0.22
CA ASN A 149 -8.31 7.60 -0.21
C ASN A 149 -9.44 8.59 0.09
N SER A 150 -9.41 9.25 1.27
CA SER A 150 -10.40 10.28 1.62
C SER A 150 -10.33 11.53 0.72
N GLN A 151 -9.18 11.77 0.09
CA GLN A 151 -8.96 12.82 -0.91
C GLN A 151 -9.32 12.38 -2.34
N GLY A 152 -9.91 11.19 -2.50
CA GLY A 152 -10.30 10.63 -3.81
C GLY A 152 -9.15 10.02 -4.62
N LYS A 153 -7.95 9.86 -4.03
CA LYS A 153 -6.82 9.19 -4.67
C LYS A 153 -6.96 7.68 -4.57
N ALA A 154 -6.59 6.97 -5.63
CA ALA A 154 -6.57 5.52 -5.61
C ALA A 154 -5.16 5.00 -5.25
N VAL A 155 -5.08 4.13 -4.24
CA VAL A 155 -3.81 3.50 -3.84
C VAL A 155 -3.84 2.02 -4.21
N VAL A 156 -2.84 1.59 -4.97
CA VAL A 156 -2.60 0.19 -5.33
C VAL A 156 -1.36 -0.28 -4.60
N MET A 157 -1.52 -1.20 -3.66
CA MET A 157 -0.41 -1.76 -2.91
C MET A 157 -0.05 -3.15 -3.44
N VAL A 158 1.21 -3.34 -3.80
CA VAL A 158 1.79 -4.64 -4.12
C VAL A 158 2.47 -5.15 -2.87
N THR A 159 2.00 -6.26 -2.29
CA THR A 159 2.58 -6.79 -1.06
C THR A 159 2.27 -8.28 -0.87
N HIS A 160 3.04 -8.92 0.01
CA HIS A 160 2.78 -10.24 0.59
C HIS A 160 2.51 -10.17 2.10
N ASP A 161 2.47 -8.97 2.69
CA ASP A 161 2.21 -8.72 4.12
C ASP A 161 0.70 -8.88 4.42
N VAL A 162 0.32 -10.10 4.81
CA VAL A 162 -1.08 -10.46 5.07
C VAL A 162 -1.66 -9.75 6.28
N GLU A 163 -0.84 -9.46 7.30
CA GLU A 163 -1.29 -8.76 8.51
C GLU A 163 -1.64 -7.31 8.19
N PHE A 164 -0.77 -6.61 7.45
CA PHE A 164 -1.04 -5.24 7.03
C PHE A 164 -2.27 -5.13 6.11
N VAL A 165 -2.45 -6.11 5.21
CA VAL A 165 -3.64 -6.16 4.35
C VAL A 165 -4.90 -6.42 5.16
N ALA A 166 -4.84 -7.32 6.16
CA ALA A 166 -5.96 -7.57 7.06
C ALA A 166 -6.39 -6.32 7.83
N GLU A 167 -5.42 -5.54 8.35
CA GLU A 167 -5.68 -4.29 9.09
C GLU A 167 -6.28 -3.18 8.20
N CYS A 168 -5.87 -3.10 6.94
CA CYS A 168 -6.39 -2.11 5.98
C CYS A 168 -7.73 -2.51 5.38
N ASN A 169 -8.07 -3.79 5.37
CA ASN A 169 -9.24 -4.42 4.75
C ASN A 169 -9.59 -3.87 3.34
N PRO A 170 -8.63 -3.83 2.39
CA PRO A 170 -8.87 -3.33 1.05
C PRO A 170 -9.52 -4.39 0.16
N LYS A 171 -9.92 -3.99 -1.05
CA LYS A 171 -10.17 -4.95 -2.13
C LYS A 171 -8.84 -5.60 -2.54
N VAL A 172 -8.80 -6.93 -2.52
CA VAL A 172 -7.62 -7.74 -2.84
C VAL A 172 -7.75 -8.36 -4.22
N VAL A 173 -6.66 -8.30 -4.99
CA VAL A 173 -6.41 -9.13 -6.16
C VAL A 173 -5.30 -10.11 -5.79
N LEU A 174 -5.63 -11.38 -5.64
CA LEU A 174 -4.70 -12.44 -5.27
C LEU A 174 -4.06 -13.05 -6.51
N MET A 175 -2.73 -13.07 -6.55
CA MET A 175 -1.95 -13.57 -7.68
C MET A 175 -1.06 -14.75 -7.27
N SER A 176 -0.96 -15.74 -8.13
CA SER A 176 -0.01 -16.87 -8.03
C SER A 176 0.45 -17.26 -9.43
N LYS A 177 1.76 -17.51 -9.60
CA LYS A 177 2.37 -18.03 -10.85
C LYS A 177 1.94 -17.24 -12.10
N GLY A 178 1.88 -15.93 -12.02
CA GLY A 178 1.52 -15.04 -13.13
C GLY A 178 0.02 -14.98 -13.45
N ARG A 179 -0.85 -15.52 -12.61
CA ARG A 179 -2.31 -15.53 -12.81
C ARG A 179 -3.04 -14.91 -11.63
N ILE A 180 -4.17 -14.29 -11.90
CA ILE A 180 -5.13 -13.90 -10.87
C ILE A 180 -5.88 -15.17 -10.44
N VAL A 181 -5.81 -15.53 -9.16
CA VAL A 181 -6.47 -16.71 -8.60
C VAL A 181 -7.76 -16.39 -7.86
N ALA A 182 -7.87 -15.16 -7.33
CA ALA A 182 -9.09 -14.64 -6.71
C ALA A 182 -9.08 -13.12 -6.65
N GLN A 183 -10.26 -12.52 -6.44
CA GLN A 183 -10.45 -11.11 -6.10
C GLN A 183 -11.68 -10.97 -5.21
N GLY A 184 -11.59 -10.11 -4.18
CA GLY A 184 -12.66 -9.90 -3.19
C GLY A 184 -12.20 -8.97 -2.08
N GLN A 185 -12.96 -8.86 -1.01
CA GLN A 185 -12.53 -8.14 0.20
C GLN A 185 -11.45 -8.93 0.93
N ALA A 186 -10.60 -8.24 1.69
CA ALA A 186 -9.47 -8.87 2.36
C ALA A 186 -9.91 -9.93 3.38
N ASP A 187 -10.99 -9.69 4.12
CA ASP A 187 -11.54 -10.66 5.07
C ASP A 187 -12.01 -11.95 4.39
N GLU A 188 -12.67 -11.87 3.23
CA GLU A 188 -13.08 -13.04 2.44
C GLU A 188 -11.88 -13.83 1.92
N ILE A 189 -10.90 -13.13 1.32
CA ILE A 189 -9.72 -13.76 0.71
C ILE A 189 -8.79 -14.36 1.76
N LEU A 190 -8.54 -13.63 2.86
CA LEU A 190 -7.55 -14.02 3.88
C LEU A 190 -8.09 -15.03 4.89
N SER A 191 -9.40 -15.24 4.96
CA SER A 191 -10.01 -16.32 5.77
C SER A 191 -10.08 -17.65 5.03
N ASP A 192 -10.01 -17.67 3.70
CA ASP A 192 -10.11 -18.88 2.88
C ASP A 192 -8.76 -19.64 2.83
N ASP A 193 -8.71 -20.82 3.46
CA ASP A 193 -7.51 -21.64 3.52
C ASP A 193 -7.02 -22.10 2.14
N GLY A 194 -7.95 -22.42 1.23
CA GLY A 194 -7.60 -22.88 -0.13
C GLY A 194 -7.00 -21.76 -0.99
N LEU A 195 -7.44 -20.51 -0.83
CA LEU A 195 -6.87 -19.37 -1.51
C LEU A 195 -5.49 -19.00 -0.98
N ILE A 196 -5.32 -19.02 0.34
CA ILE A 196 -4.04 -18.74 1.02
C ILE A 196 -2.99 -19.78 0.60
N GLU A 197 -3.35 -21.06 0.59
CA GLU A 197 -2.47 -22.15 0.16
C GLU A 197 -2.07 -22.01 -1.33
N LYS A 198 -3.04 -21.75 -2.23
CA LYS A 198 -2.79 -21.54 -3.67
C LYS A 198 -1.85 -20.38 -3.96
N ALA A 199 -1.86 -19.36 -3.11
CA ALA A 199 -1.00 -18.20 -3.24
C ALA A 199 0.30 -18.32 -2.45
N SER A 200 0.54 -19.45 -1.78
CA SER A 200 1.71 -19.72 -0.91
C SER A 200 1.91 -18.59 0.14
N LEU A 201 0.80 -18.12 0.70
CA LEU A 201 0.79 -17.11 1.74
C LEU A 201 0.60 -17.74 3.12
N VAL A 202 0.93 -16.99 4.16
CA VAL A 202 0.65 -17.37 5.55
C VAL A 202 -0.66 -16.76 5.96
N LYS A 203 -1.59 -17.55 6.52
CA LYS A 203 -2.86 -17.05 7.03
C LYS A 203 -2.64 -16.05 8.17
N PRO A 204 -3.36 -14.90 8.23
CA PRO A 204 -3.25 -13.93 9.32
C PRO A 204 -3.49 -14.58 10.69
N GLN A 205 -2.84 -14.02 11.72
CA GLN A 205 -2.92 -14.58 13.09
C GLN A 205 -4.36 -14.61 13.62
N MET A 206 -5.12 -13.51 13.39
CA MET A 206 -6.52 -13.46 13.81
C MET A 206 -7.39 -14.44 13.04
N ALA A 207 -7.16 -14.61 11.74
CA ALA A 207 -7.86 -15.62 10.95
C ALA A 207 -7.61 -17.05 11.45
N LYS A 208 -6.37 -17.37 11.87
CA LYS A 208 -6.05 -18.65 12.51
C LYS A 208 -6.77 -18.83 13.83
N LEU A 209 -6.74 -17.83 14.69
CA LEU A 209 -7.41 -17.86 16.00
C LEU A 209 -8.92 -18.05 15.82
N PHE A 210 -9.57 -17.23 15.01
CA PHE A 210 -11.02 -17.25 14.85
C PHE A 210 -11.52 -18.48 14.07
N SER A 211 -10.70 -19.09 13.23
CA SER A 211 -11.03 -20.39 12.63
C SER A 211 -11.20 -21.49 13.68
N GLN A 212 -10.41 -21.45 14.77
CA GLN A 212 -10.52 -22.39 15.91
C GLN A 212 -11.67 -22.00 16.86
N LEU A 213 -11.93 -20.70 17.04
CA LEU A 213 -13.00 -20.20 17.89
C LEU A 213 -14.40 -20.35 17.27
N GLY A 214 -14.51 -20.80 16.03
CA GLY A 214 -15.79 -21.07 15.37
C GLY A 214 -16.68 -22.06 16.12
N GLU A 215 -16.10 -23.04 16.83
CA GLU A 215 -16.82 -23.99 17.68
C GLU A 215 -17.49 -23.31 18.90
N PHE A 216 -17.01 -22.14 19.31
CA PHE A 216 -17.56 -21.32 20.39
C PHE A 216 -18.54 -20.24 19.89
N GLY A 217 -18.99 -20.32 18.63
CA GLY A 217 -19.95 -19.40 18.03
C GLY A 217 -19.36 -18.06 17.57
N PHE A 218 -18.05 -17.96 17.38
CA PHE A 218 -17.43 -16.77 16.76
C PHE A 218 -17.45 -16.86 15.23
N PRO A 219 -17.54 -15.72 14.52
CA PRO A 219 -17.40 -15.66 13.07
C PRO A 219 -16.00 -16.16 12.65
N ARG A 220 -15.91 -16.88 11.51
CA ARG A 220 -14.63 -17.40 11.00
C ARG A 220 -13.89 -16.46 10.06
N ASP A 221 -14.53 -15.38 9.63
CA ASP A 221 -14.05 -14.36 8.70
C ASP A 221 -13.34 -13.19 9.38
N VAL A 222 -12.91 -13.35 10.62
CA VAL A 222 -12.21 -12.31 11.38
C VAL A 222 -10.72 -12.37 11.08
N VAL A 223 -10.22 -11.34 10.42
CA VAL A 223 -8.81 -11.27 9.97
C VAL A 223 -8.02 -10.15 10.66
N ASP A 224 -8.68 -9.11 11.15
CA ASP A 224 -8.06 -7.96 11.79
C ASP A 224 -8.21 -7.94 13.32
N VAL A 225 -7.23 -7.31 13.99
CA VAL A 225 -7.14 -7.24 15.46
C VAL A 225 -8.26 -6.41 16.08
N HIS A 226 -8.73 -5.36 15.43
CA HIS A 226 -9.75 -4.46 15.99
C HIS A 226 -11.11 -5.14 16.05
N ARG A 227 -11.52 -5.81 14.95
CA ARG A 227 -12.75 -6.61 14.91
C ARG A 227 -12.66 -7.78 15.88
N ALA A 228 -11.50 -8.44 15.96
CA ALA A 228 -11.25 -9.52 16.91
C ALA A 228 -11.45 -9.06 18.35
N LYS A 229 -10.85 -7.92 18.73
CA LYS A 229 -10.99 -7.32 20.06
C LYS A 229 -12.46 -7.04 20.39
N MET A 230 -13.19 -6.37 19.51
CA MET A 230 -14.61 -6.04 19.75
C MET A 230 -15.46 -7.30 20.00
N LEU A 231 -15.28 -8.36 19.20
CA LEU A 231 -16.04 -9.60 19.34
C LEU A 231 -15.71 -10.33 20.66
N LEU A 232 -14.44 -10.36 21.07
CA LEU A 232 -14.03 -10.96 22.33
C LEU A 232 -14.57 -10.17 23.53
N GLU A 233 -14.50 -8.85 23.52
CA GLU A 233 -15.04 -7.99 24.59
C GLU A 233 -16.57 -8.15 24.73
N GLN A 234 -17.30 -8.21 23.62
CA GLN A 234 -18.74 -8.46 23.61
C GLN A 234 -19.06 -9.81 24.26
N LYS A 235 -18.40 -10.88 23.83
CA LYS A 235 -18.66 -12.24 24.36
C LYS A 235 -18.34 -12.37 25.83
N LEU A 236 -17.25 -11.75 26.29
CA LEU A 236 -16.87 -11.71 27.70
C LEU A 236 -17.89 -10.93 28.55
N SER A 237 -18.45 -9.86 28.00
CA SER A 237 -19.50 -9.09 28.69
C SER A 237 -20.79 -9.88 28.82
N GLU A 238 -21.24 -10.58 27.78
CA GLU A 238 -22.39 -11.47 27.77
C GLU A 238 -22.23 -12.59 28.80
N ALA A 239 -21.06 -13.22 28.88
CA ALA A 239 -20.76 -14.28 29.84
C ALA A 239 -20.82 -13.79 31.31
N LYS A 240 -20.30 -12.58 31.58
CA LYS A 240 -20.39 -11.99 32.93
C LYS A 240 -21.81 -11.72 33.35
N VAL A 241 -22.67 -11.23 32.45
CA VAL A 241 -24.11 -10.98 32.74
C VAL A 241 -24.84 -12.30 33.03
N SER A 242 -24.56 -13.34 32.25
CA SER A 242 -25.23 -14.65 32.46
C SER A 242 -24.84 -15.30 33.79
N VAL A 243 -23.58 -15.17 34.23
CA VAL A 243 -23.13 -15.67 35.54
C VAL A 243 -23.76 -14.86 36.68
N ALA A 244 -23.88 -13.54 36.54
CA ALA A 244 -24.51 -12.69 37.56
C ALA A 244 -26.04 -12.92 37.72
N GLN A 245 -26.72 -13.42 36.68
CA GLN A 245 -28.16 -13.76 36.73
C GLN A 245 -28.43 -15.18 37.24
N SER A 246 -27.39 -16.02 37.29
CA SER A 246 -27.49 -17.40 37.78
C SER A 246 -27.01 -17.58 39.24
N SER A 247 -26.58 -16.50 39.87
CA SER A 247 -26.17 -16.42 41.29
C SER A 247 -27.21 -15.69 42.10
#